data_f71733e61bdd9739cad3880b5d4dcb0c
#
_entry.id   f71733e61bdd9739cad3880b5d4dcb0c
#
_cell.length_a   1.000
_cell.length_b   1.000
_cell.length_c   1.000
_cell.angle_alpha   90.00
_cell.angle_beta   90.00
_cell.angle_gamma   90.00
#
_symmetry.space_group_name_H-M   'P 1'
#
loop_
_entity.id
_entity.type
_entity.pdbx_description
1 polymer ?
#
loop_
_entity_poly.entity_id
_entity_poly.type
_entity_poly.pdbx_seq_one_letter_code
_entity_poly.pdbx_strand_id
1 'polypeptide(L)'
;MTTKFLPNKPVIWTISGSDCSGGAGIAADIKTGHALGCEVCHLTTANTVQNAKQLVAVNPVAVDILQQQASCLLEDKTPQAIKIGLIANREQIHWLIDLLASIKVNIPTLKVIYDPVGQASVGGKFSALNSTDLLPLLPYIDIITPNTLEAKQLANLPLNNDPLTAQTLAENIQQLGVNTVIIKGGHPLTDDPSLANQPATPCVDYCLHRLTDADSSKMSQDETISYGLNSPRINTDFSHGGGCSFASALAAFSAHGYLVRDAFTLSKAFINQGLTANTGKREYYGAFEQTSWPTQTQNFPVITSEITDKYRALPAFNSLGLNRKEANTANDKLGLYPVIDSLYWLERLLPLKLNIIQLRVKNKTAQELDVIIKQAVELNKQYPETRLFINDYWQLAIKHGAYGVHIGQEDLMTADLAQIQQAGLRLGISTHGCYEFLLAQQLQPSYLAIGAIFPTKTKDMTGQIQGIKNLTETLQLATHIPVVAIGGINHQRAVDVLATGVDSIAVVTAITEAENPEDSVVLFNQLIAES
;
A
#
# COMPACT_ATOMS: atom_id res chain seq x y z
N MET A 1 1.05 35.67 -18.92
CA MET A 1 1.09 34.22 -19.09
C MET A 1 1.66 33.63 -17.80
N THR A 2 0.81 33.15 -16.89
CA THR A 2 1.26 32.44 -15.68
C THR A 2 1.73 31.05 -16.12
N THR A 3 3.03 30.82 -16.13
CA THR A 3 3.61 29.49 -16.29
C THR A 3 3.05 28.62 -15.16
N LYS A 4 2.10 27.73 -15.48
CA LYS A 4 1.74 26.63 -14.60
C LYS A 4 2.99 25.77 -14.46
N PHE A 5 3.69 25.88 -13.32
CA PHE A 5 4.69 24.89 -12.94
C PHE A 5 3.95 23.55 -12.83
N LEU A 6 4.26 22.61 -13.72
CA LEU A 6 3.85 21.22 -13.51
C LEU A 6 4.51 20.76 -12.20
N PRO A 7 3.81 19.99 -11.35
CA PRO A 7 4.44 19.45 -10.16
C PRO A 7 5.69 18.66 -10.58
N ASN A 8 6.83 18.93 -9.92
CA ASN A 8 8.08 18.25 -10.21
C ASN A 8 7.87 16.74 -10.02
N LYS A 9 8.26 15.97 -11.04
CA LYS A 9 8.29 14.51 -10.93
C LYS A 9 9.27 14.12 -9.82
N PRO A 10 8.96 13.10 -8.98
CA PRO A 10 9.96 12.60 -8.04
C PRO A 10 11.17 12.03 -8.80
N VAL A 11 12.35 12.30 -8.27
CA VAL A 11 13.61 11.79 -8.82
C VAL A 11 13.97 10.48 -8.15
N ILE A 12 14.24 9.45 -8.93
CA ILE A 12 14.79 8.19 -8.45
C ILE A 12 16.15 7.94 -9.09
N TRP A 13 17.08 7.39 -8.31
CA TRP A 13 18.32 6.88 -8.87
C TRP A 13 18.24 5.37 -9.00
N THR A 14 18.76 4.83 -10.10
CA THR A 14 19.05 3.41 -10.24
C THR A 14 20.57 3.20 -10.34
N ILE A 15 21.10 2.34 -9.47
CA ILE A 15 22.50 1.96 -9.40
C ILE A 15 22.57 0.45 -9.70
N SER A 16 22.83 0.08 -10.96
CA SER A 16 22.69 -1.32 -11.41
C SER A 16 23.54 -1.60 -12.66
N GLY A 17 23.60 -2.88 -13.05
CA GLY A 17 24.26 -3.29 -14.29
C GLY A 17 23.41 -2.98 -15.53
N SER A 18 24.09 -2.78 -16.65
CA SER A 18 23.47 -2.64 -17.97
C SER A 18 23.26 -4.01 -18.60
N ASP A 19 22.02 -4.33 -18.98
CA ASP A 19 21.67 -5.46 -19.83
C ASP A 19 21.58 -5.00 -21.28
N CYS A 20 22.52 -5.45 -22.12
CA CYS A 20 22.55 -5.05 -23.54
C CYS A 20 21.36 -5.58 -24.35
N SER A 21 20.62 -6.59 -23.87
CA SER A 21 19.35 -7.04 -24.47
C SER A 21 18.18 -6.09 -24.20
N GLY A 22 18.35 -5.14 -23.27
CA GLY A 22 17.37 -4.10 -22.96
C GLY A 22 16.17 -4.58 -22.12
N GLY A 23 16.20 -5.82 -21.60
CA GLY A 23 15.11 -6.43 -20.87
C GLY A 23 15.20 -6.29 -19.35
N ALA A 24 16.42 -6.17 -18.80
CA ALA A 24 16.68 -6.11 -17.36
C ALA A 24 17.63 -4.95 -16.99
N GLY A 25 18.08 -4.91 -15.73
CA GLY A 25 19.03 -3.93 -15.23
C GLY A 25 18.57 -2.49 -15.44
N ILE A 26 19.51 -1.60 -15.72
CA ILE A 26 19.27 -0.15 -15.94
C ILE A 26 18.13 0.10 -16.95
N ALA A 27 18.04 -0.70 -18.02
CA ALA A 27 17.02 -0.51 -19.04
C ALA A 27 15.60 -0.76 -18.50
N ALA A 28 15.42 -1.83 -17.73
CA ALA A 28 14.15 -2.12 -17.06
C ALA A 28 13.81 -1.06 -15.99
N ASP A 29 14.81 -0.62 -15.24
CA ASP A 29 14.67 0.36 -14.17
C ASP A 29 14.20 1.71 -14.72
N ILE A 30 14.83 2.22 -15.78
CA ILE A 30 14.46 3.48 -16.45
C ILE A 30 13.04 3.40 -17.01
N LYS A 31 12.69 2.32 -17.72
CA LYS A 31 11.35 2.13 -18.29
C LYS A 31 10.29 2.11 -17.19
N THR A 32 10.56 1.39 -16.09
CA THR A 32 9.64 1.29 -14.95
C THR A 32 9.41 2.64 -14.28
N GLY A 33 10.49 3.35 -13.91
CA GLY A 33 10.37 4.66 -13.28
C GLY A 33 9.68 5.68 -14.18
N HIS A 34 9.97 5.68 -15.49
CA HIS A 34 9.29 6.52 -16.46
C HIS A 34 7.80 6.21 -16.56
N ALA A 35 7.42 4.93 -16.67
CA ALA A 35 6.03 4.48 -16.73
C ALA A 35 5.23 4.87 -15.47
N LEU A 36 5.90 4.95 -14.32
CA LEU A 36 5.33 5.35 -13.03
C LEU A 36 5.50 6.85 -12.72
N GLY A 37 5.85 7.67 -13.72
CA GLY A 37 5.85 9.13 -13.62
C GLY A 37 7.02 9.73 -12.86
N CYS A 38 8.12 9.00 -12.67
CA CYS A 38 9.35 9.50 -12.07
C CYS A 38 10.33 10.06 -13.11
N GLU A 39 11.22 10.95 -12.69
CA GLU A 39 12.46 11.25 -13.37
C GLU A 39 13.53 10.25 -12.90
N VAL A 40 14.20 9.56 -13.84
CA VAL A 40 15.12 8.48 -13.51
C VAL A 40 16.55 8.86 -13.88
N CYS A 41 17.42 8.96 -12.89
CA CYS A 41 18.86 9.06 -13.07
C CYS A 41 19.50 7.70 -12.88
N HIS A 42 20.63 7.42 -13.54
CA HIS A 42 21.24 6.10 -13.47
C HIS A 42 22.76 6.15 -13.31
N LEU A 43 23.28 5.19 -12.54
CA LEU A 43 24.72 4.90 -12.41
C LEU A 43 24.92 3.44 -12.78
N THR A 44 25.68 3.20 -13.85
CA THR A 44 25.89 1.84 -14.36
C THR A 44 27.08 1.18 -13.67
N THR A 45 26.82 0.15 -12.85
CA THR A 45 27.88 -0.57 -12.09
C THR A 45 28.70 -1.52 -12.95
N ALA A 46 28.08 -2.10 -13.99
CA ALA A 46 28.76 -2.99 -14.92
C ALA A 46 28.07 -2.98 -16.28
N ASN A 47 28.86 -3.16 -17.33
CA ASN A 47 28.37 -3.48 -18.66
C ASN A 47 28.42 -4.99 -18.87
N THR A 48 27.27 -5.63 -19.07
CA THR A 48 27.19 -7.06 -19.34
C THR A 48 27.17 -7.35 -20.83
N VAL A 49 27.77 -8.47 -21.21
CA VAL A 49 27.62 -9.07 -22.52
C VAL A 49 26.73 -10.29 -22.36
N GLN A 50 25.45 -10.13 -22.67
CA GLN A 50 24.46 -11.18 -22.46
C GLN A 50 23.35 -11.15 -23.52
N ASN A 51 22.65 -12.27 -23.62
CA ASN A 51 21.43 -12.40 -24.42
C ASN A 51 20.47 -13.41 -23.74
N ALA A 52 19.38 -13.78 -24.41
CA ALA A 52 18.39 -14.71 -23.87
C ALA A 52 18.91 -16.15 -23.68
N LYS A 53 20.13 -16.46 -24.08
CA LYS A 53 20.75 -17.82 -23.99
C LYS A 53 21.86 -17.89 -22.94
N GLN A 54 22.63 -16.81 -22.77
CA GLN A 54 23.83 -16.84 -21.92
C GLN A 54 24.30 -15.47 -21.47
N LEU A 55 24.97 -15.47 -20.33
CA LEU A 55 25.82 -14.38 -19.83
C LEU A 55 27.27 -14.70 -20.25
N VAL A 56 27.85 -13.87 -21.12
CA VAL A 56 29.21 -14.06 -21.66
C VAL A 56 30.26 -13.36 -20.81
N ALA A 57 30.01 -12.11 -20.42
CA ALA A 57 30.95 -11.31 -19.65
C ALA A 57 30.23 -10.24 -18.79
N VAL A 58 30.87 -9.87 -17.69
CA VAL A 58 30.52 -8.74 -16.83
C VAL A 58 31.73 -7.84 -16.72
N ASN A 59 31.60 -6.59 -17.14
CA ASN A 59 32.68 -5.60 -17.13
C ASN A 59 32.35 -4.51 -16.12
N PRO A 60 32.94 -4.53 -14.91
CA PRO A 60 32.70 -3.51 -13.89
C PRO A 60 33.10 -2.11 -14.35
N VAL A 61 32.29 -1.11 -14.00
CA VAL A 61 32.66 0.29 -14.14
C VAL A 61 33.51 0.70 -12.93
N ALA A 62 34.57 1.46 -13.17
CA ALA A 62 35.49 1.90 -12.12
C ALA A 62 34.79 2.84 -11.12
N VAL A 63 35.13 2.73 -9.84
CA VAL A 63 34.47 3.48 -8.74
C VAL A 63 34.66 4.98 -8.88
N ASP A 64 35.79 5.45 -9.40
CA ASP A 64 36.06 6.88 -9.64
C ASP A 64 35.05 7.51 -10.62
N ILE A 65 34.63 6.76 -11.64
CA ILE A 65 33.58 7.19 -12.57
C ILE A 65 32.24 7.27 -11.86
N LEU A 66 31.87 6.23 -11.09
CA LEU A 66 30.61 6.21 -10.33
C LEU A 66 30.55 7.36 -9.32
N GLN A 67 31.66 7.63 -8.64
CA GLN A 67 31.78 8.74 -7.69
C GLN A 67 31.58 10.11 -8.36
N GLN A 68 32.20 10.32 -9.52
CA GLN A 68 32.04 11.58 -10.27
C GLN A 68 30.62 11.76 -10.76
N GLN A 69 29.97 10.70 -11.28
CA GLN A 69 28.58 10.72 -11.69
C GLN A 69 27.64 11.04 -10.52
N ALA A 70 27.82 10.37 -9.37
CA ALA A 70 27.01 10.60 -8.18
C ALA A 70 27.17 12.05 -7.67
N SER A 71 28.40 12.57 -7.64
CA SER A 71 28.68 13.95 -7.22
C SER A 71 27.97 14.95 -8.14
N CYS A 72 28.02 14.75 -9.44
CA CYS A 72 27.36 15.58 -10.44
C CYS A 72 25.83 15.57 -10.26
N LEU A 73 25.23 14.40 -10.05
CA LEU A 73 23.78 14.27 -9.86
C LEU A 73 23.30 14.88 -8.54
N LEU A 74 24.12 14.90 -7.49
CA LEU A 74 23.76 15.52 -6.21
C LEU A 74 23.61 17.05 -6.31
N GLU A 75 24.16 17.68 -7.33
CA GLU A 75 24.08 19.14 -7.52
C GLU A 75 22.66 19.58 -7.94
N ASP A 76 21.94 18.77 -8.74
CA ASP A 76 20.65 19.17 -9.33
C ASP A 76 19.56 18.10 -9.38
N LYS A 77 19.88 16.82 -9.12
CA LYS A 77 18.99 15.64 -9.22
C LYS A 77 18.95 14.82 -7.93
N THR A 78 18.75 15.48 -6.81
CA THR A 78 18.68 14.85 -5.49
C THR A 78 17.56 13.79 -5.44
N PRO A 79 17.87 12.51 -5.08
CA PRO A 79 16.89 11.43 -5.16
C PRO A 79 15.93 11.39 -3.96
N GLN A 80 14.66 11.08 -4.17
CA GLN A 80 13.70 10.67 -3.16
C GLN A 80 13.80 9.17 -2.85
N ALA A 81 14.22 8.36 -3.83
CA ALA A 81 14.52 6.95 -3.61
C ALA A 81 15.70 6.49 -4.49
N ILE A 82 16.44 5.50 -3.99
CA ILE A 82 17.52 4.84 -4.72
C ILE A 82 17.18 3.35 -4.85
N LYS A 83 17.17 2.83 -6.09
CA LYS A 83 17.14 1.39 -6.35
C LYS A 83 18.55 0.91 -6.64
N ILE A 84 19.00 -0.11 -5.91
CA ILE A 84 20.27 -0.80 -6.14
C ILE A 84 19.97 -2.17 -6.73
N GLY A 85 20.65 -2.54 -7.81
CA GLY A 85 20.61 -3.87 -8.43
C GLY A 85 21.98 -4.54 -8.40
N LEU A 86 22.48 -4.91 -9.56
CA LEU A 86 23.78 -5.57 -9.68
C LEU A 86 24.93 -4.72 -9.12
N ILE A 87 25.67 -5.29 -8.17
CA ILE A 87 26.97 -4.79 -7.67
C ILE A 87 28.04 -5.77 -8.18
N ALA A 88 29.07 -5.25 -8.85
CA ALA A 88 30.00 -6.11 -9.56
C ALA A 88 31.22 -6.56 -8.71
N ASN A 89 31.65 -5.77 -7.71
CA ASN A 89 32.83 -6.06 -6.90
C ASN A 89 32.78 -5.39 -5.52
N ARG A 90 33.76 -5.71 -4.64
CA ARG A 90 33.86 -5.18 -3.28
C ARG A 90 34.12 -3.68 -3.22
N GLU A 91 34.88 -3.14 -4.18
CA GLU A 91 35.18 -1.69 -4.23
C GLU A 91 33.88 -0.89 -4.38
N GLN A 92 32.96 -1.38 -5.22
CA GLN A 92 31.64 -0.76 -5.39
C GLN A 92 30.78 -0.87 -4.12
N ILE A 93 30.91 -1.94 -3.31
CA ILE A 93 30.21 -2.05 -2.02
C ILE A 93 30.69 -0.96 -1.06
N HIS A 94 32.01 -0.79 -0.90
CA HIS A 94 32.58 0.24 -0.03
C HIS A 94 32.13 1.64 -0.48
N TRP A 95 32.23 1.92 -1.78
CA TRP A 95 31.73 3.17 -2.34
C TRP A 95 30.25 3.43 -2.06
N LEU A 96 29.39 2.40 -2.22
CA LEU A 96 27.97 2.50 -1.93
C LEU A 96 27.70 2.82 -0.46
N ILE A 97 28.42 2.19 0.45
CA ILE A 97 28.30 2.46 1.90
C ILE A 97 28.59 3.94 2.18
N ASP A 98 29.71 4.46 1.67
CA ASP A 98 30.11 5.86 1.86
C ASP A 98 29.09 6.82 1.24
N LEU A 99 28.62 6.53 0.03
CA LEU A 99 27.61 7.31 -0.68
C LEU A 99 26.30 7.36 0.11
N LEU A 100 25.77 6.21 0.51
CA LEU A 100 24.49 6.12 1.23
C LEU A 100 24.56 6.76 2.62
N ALA A 101 25.67 6.56 3.35
CA ALA A 101 25.89 7.22 4.62
C ALA A 101 25.84 8.75 4.48
N SER A 102 26.53 9.29 3.47
CA SER A 102 26.55 10.73 3.19
C SER A 102 25.17 11.28 2.80
N ILE A 103 24.46 10.59 1.89
CA ILE A 103 23.16 11.07 1.41
C ILE A 103 22.10 11.01 2.52
N LYS A 104 22.04 9.93 3.31
CA LYS A 104 21.03 9.77 4.37
C LYS A 104 21.17 10.83 5.49
N VAL A 105 22.35 11.35 5.74
CA VAL A 105 22.54 12.48 6.67
C VAL A 105 21.81 13.75 6.19
N ASN A 106 21.86 14.01 4.89
CA ASN A 106 21.25 15.21 4.29
C ASN A 106 19.77 15.00 3.91
N ILE A 107 19.38 13.75 3.66
CA ILE A 107 18.02 13.35 3.24
C ILE A 107 17.56 12.17 4.11
N PRO A 108 17.13 12.42 5.35
CA PRO A 108 16.71 11.35 6.27
C PRO A 108 15.50 10.53 5.77
N THR A 109 14.70 11.11 4.87
CA THR A 109 13.53 10.48 4.27
C THR A 109 13.84 9.59 3.06
N LEU A 110 15.11 9.58 2.59
CA LEU A 110 15.54 8.77 1.46
C LEU A 110 15.20 7.29 1.69
N LYS A 111 14.58 6.66 0.70
CA LYS A 111 14.33 5.21 0.68
C LYS A 111 15.33 4.51 -0.23
N VAL A 112 15.99 3.49 0.31
CA VAL A 112 16.97 2.67 -0.43
C VAL A 112 16.42 1.26 -0.60
N ILE A 113 16.20 0.86 -1.85
CA ILE A 113 15.65 -0.44 -2.24
C ILE A 113 16.76 -1.26 -2.88
N TYR A 114 17.03 -2.46 -2.35
CA TYR A 114 18.05 -3.37 -2.89
C TYR A 114 17.42 -4.66 -3.44
N ASP A 115 17.64 -4.89 -4.74
CA ASP A 115 17.36 -6.17 -5.41
C ASP A 115 18.68 -6.97 -5.50
N PRO A 116 18.86 -8.01 -4.66
CA PRO A 116 20.16 -8.69 -4.53
C PRO A 116 20.40 -9.69 -5.66
N VAL A 117 20.52 -9.19 -6.90
CA VAL A 117 20.68 -9.99 -8.11
C VAL A 117 22.03 -10.70 -8.11
N GLY A 118 22.04 -12.01 -7.83
CA GLY A 118 23.25 -12.83 -7.81
C GLY A 118 23.52 -13.59 -9.10
N GLN A 119 22.48 -13.92 -9.87
CA GLN A 119 22.57 -14.76 -11.07
C GLN A 119 21.71 -14.21 -12.20
N ALA A 120 22.19 -14.43 -13.45
CA ALA A 120 21.39 -14.14 -14.63
C ALA A 120 20.21 -15.12 -14.76
N SER A 121 19.09 -14.69 -15.35
CA SER A 121 17.92 -15.53 -15.62
C SER A 121 18.25 -16.77 -16.47
N VAL A 122 19.29 -16.69 -17.28
CA VAL A 122 19.82 -17.78 -18.14
C VAL A 122 20.89 -18.63 -17.46
N GLY A 123 21.16 -18.42 -16.17
CA GLY A 123 22.28 -18.98 -15.46
C GLY A 123 23.57 -18.15 -15.63
N GLY A 124 24.56 -18.40 -14.77
CA GLY A 124 25.79 -17.62 -14.68
C GLY A 124 25.77 -16.59 -13.57
N LYS A 125 26.88 -16.44 -12.87
CA LYS A 125 27.05 -15.49 -11.77
C LYS A 125 27.47 -14.13 -12.32
N PHE A 126 26.81 -13.06 -11.84
CA PHE A 126 27.16 -11.69 -12.20
C PHE A 126 28.40 -11.16 -11.48
N SER A 127 28.75 -11.71 -10.32
CA SER A 127 29.90 -11.28 -9.53
C SER A 127 30.48 -12.44 -8.74
N ALA A 128 31.71 -12.25 -8.25
CA ALA A 128 32.39 -13.17 -7.32
C ALA A 128 32.04 -12.87 -5.85
N LEU A 129 31.13 -11.92 -5.59
CA LEU A 129 30.69 -11.55 -4.25
C LEU A 129 29.93 -12.70 -3.58
N ASN A 130 30.16 -12.85 -2.29
CA ASN A 130 29.42 -13.75 -1.42
C ASN A 130 28.55 -12.95 -0.43
N SER A 131 27.70 -13.65 0.35
CA SER A 131 26.82 -13.01 1.31
C SER A 131 27.56 -12.16 2.35
N THR A 132 28.74 -12.59 2.79
CA THR A 132 29.53 -11.86 3.81
C THR A 132 30.07 -10.54 3.28
N ASP A 133 30.31 -10.42 1.98
CA ASP A 133 30.71 -9.16 1.35
C ASP A 133 29.61 -8.11 1.39
N LEU A 134 28.35 -8.55 1.38
CA LEU A 134 27.16 -7.67 1.36
C LEU A 134 26.74 -7.20 2.75
N LEU A 135 27.10 -7.94 3.83
CA LEU A 135 26.65 -7.62 5.20
C LEU A 135 26.88 -6.16 5.62
N PRO A 136 28.05 -5.52 5.33
CA PRO A 136 28.26 -4.13 5.72
C PRO A 136 27.36 -3.11 5.03
N LEU A 137 26.75 -3.48 3.89
CA LEU A 137 25.83 -2.62 3.15
C LEU A 137 24.40 -2.67 3.71
N LEU A 138 23.98 -3.82 4.26
CA LEU A 138 22.59 -4.07 4.64
C LEU A 138 21.99 -3.05 5.64
N PRO A 139 22.72 -2.50 6.62
CA PRO A 139 22.19 -1.47 7.52
C PRO A 139 21.79 -0.16 6.83
N TYR A 140 22.25 0.07 5.61
CA TYR A 140 21.87 1.26 4.81
C TYR A 140 20.67 1.02 3.90
N ILE A 141 20.16 -0.23 3.84
CA ILE A 141 19.05 -0.66 2.99
C ILE A 141 17.73 -0.58 3.77
N ASP A 142 16.76 0.14 3.24
CA ASP A 142 15.43 0.22 3.85
C ASP A 142 14.56 -0.98 3.44
N ILE A 143 14.62 -1.39 2.17
CA ILE A 143 13.83 -2.51 1.64
C ILE A 143 14.73 -3.43 0.81
N ILE A 144 14.71 -4.73 1.10
CA ILE A 144 15.39 -5.74 0.29
C ILE A 144 14.40 -6.71 -0.35
N THR A 145 14.61 -7.10 -1.62
CA THR A 145 13.66 -7.89 -2.41
C THR A 145 14.24 -9.19 -2.96
N PRO A 146 14.76 -10.10 -2.14
CA PRO A 146 15.31 -11.38 -2.62
C PRO A 146 14.19 -12.32 -3.08
N ASN A 147 14.50 -13.17 -4.08
CA ASN A 147 13.77 -14.42 -4.25
C ASN A 147 14.21 -15.44 -3.18
N THR A 148 13.55 -16.60 -3.11
CA THR A 148 13.83 -17.62 -2.10
C THR A 148 15.28 -18.12 -2.12
N LEU A 149 15.88 -18.26 -3.31
CA LEU A 149 17.26 -18.70 -3.45
C LEU A 149 18.24 -17.63 -2.96
N GLU A 150 18.04 -16.39 -3.39
CA GLU A 150 18.82 -15.23 -2.95
C GLU A 150 18.71 -15.03 -1.43
N ALA A 151 17.50 -15.22 -0.87
CA ALA A 151 17.27 -15.14 0.57
C ALA A 151 18.04 -16.19 1.36
N LYS A 152 18.07 -17.46 0.91
CA LYS A 152 18.88 -18.53 1.52
C LYS A 152 20.37 -18.19 1.46
N GLN A 153 20.85 -17.67 0.35
CA GLN A 153 22.25 -17.26 0.18
C GLN A 153 22.63 -16.11 1.12
N LEU A 154 21.79 -15.07 1.20
CA LEU A 154 22.02 -13.93 2.09
C LEU A 154 22.03 -14.32 3.57
N ALA A 155 21.09 -15.18 3.97
CA ALA A 155 21.03 -15.71 5.33
C ALA A 155 22.10 -16.76 5.64
N ASN A 156 22.97 -17.08 4.70
CA ASN A 156 23.99 -18.13 4.80
C ASN A 156 23.40 -19.49 5.23
N LEU A 157 22.23 -19.83 4.71
CA LEU A 157 21.50 -21.07 5.01
C LEU A 157 21.79 -22.13 3.94
N PRO A 158 21.73 -23.44 4.29
CA PRO A 158 21.90 -24.51 3.33
C PRO A 158 20.91 -24.40 2.17
N LEU A 159 21.38 -24.67 0.95
CA LEU A 159 20.56 -24.70 -0.25
C LEU A 159 19.81 -26.04 -0.45
N ASN A 160 19.83 -26.92 0.56
CA ASN A 160 19.09 -28.18 0.55
C ASN A 160 17.57 -27.94 0.52
N ASN A 161 16.83 -28.99 0.19
CA ASN A 161 15.38 -28.95 -0.05
C ASN A 161 14.51 -28.84 1.21
N ASP A 162 15.08 -28.54 2.38
CA ASP A 162 14.27 -28.32 3.57
C ASP A 162 13.40 -27.07 3.36
N PRO A 163 12.07 -27.19 3.48
CA PRO A 163 11.15 -26.10 3.21
C PRO A 163 11.21 -25.06 4.34
N LEU A 164 12.14 -24.11 4.22
CA LEU A 164 12.12 -22.93 5.05
C LEU A 164 10.95 -22.04 4.61
N THR A 165 10.19 -21.55 5.59
CA THR A 165 9.10 -20.62 5.28
C THR A 165 9.65 -19.27 4.84
N ALA A 166 8.89 -18.52 4.03
CA ALA A 166 9.25 -17.16 3.67
C ALA A 166 9.42 -16.27 4.90
N GLN A 167 8.64 -16.52 5.95
CA GLN A 167 8.77 -15.87 7.24
C GLN A 167 10.15 -16.09 7.88
N THR A 168 10.59 -17.33 8.02
CA THR A 168 11.91 -17.66 8.59
C THR A 168 13.05 -17.01 7.80
N LEU A 169 12.95 -17.01 6.47
CA LEU A 169 13.94 -16.36 5.61
C LEU A 169 13.98 -14.85 5.84
N ALA A 170 12.80 -14.22 5.92
CA ALA A 170 12.68 -12.78 6.16
C ALA A 170 13.22 -12.37 7.54
N GLU A 171 12.90 -13.14 8.59
CA GLU A 171 13.37 -12.91 9.96
C GLU A 171 14.92 -12.95 10.02
N ASN A 172 15.53 -13.96 9.40
CA ASN A 172 17.00 -14.07 9.37
C ASN A 172 17.65 -12.88 8.66
N ILE A 173 17.08 -12.41 7.53
CA ILE A 173 17.61 -11.26 6.80
C ILE A 173 17.39 -9.96 7.58
N GLN A 174 16.24 -9.80 8.24
CA GLN A 174 15.95 -8.61 9.04
C GLN A 174 16.93 -8.45 10.21
N GLN A 175 17.39 -9.55 10.81
CA GLN A 175 18.44 -9.55 11.85
C GLN A 175 19.78 -9.03 11.34
N LEU A 176 20.03 -9.01 10.03
CA LEU A 176 21.22 -8.44 9.43
C LEU A 176 21.17 -6.91 9.30
N GLY A 177 20.08 -6.27 9.77
CA GLY A 177 19.96 -4.81 9.88
C GLY A 177 19.04 -4.15 8.85
N VAL A 178 18.37 -4.93 7.98
CA VAL A 178 17.41 -4.40 7.00
C VAL A 178 16.05 -4.15 7.68
N ASN A 179 15.42 -3.01 7.41
CA ASN A 179 14.12 -2.68 8.01
C ASN A 179 12.96 -3.49 7.41
N THR A 180 12.93 -3.64 6.10
CA THR A 180 11.85 -4.33 5.37
C THR A 180 12.43 -5.43 4.48
N VAL A 181 11.89 -6.64 4.61
CA VAL A 181 12.28 -7.79 3.79
C VAL A 181 11.06 -8.28 3.01
N ILE A 182 11.17 -8.32 1.68
CA ILE A 182 10.14 -8.85 0.79
C ILE A 182 10.69 -10.07 0.07
N ILE A 183 10.21 -11.26 0.44
CA ILE A 183 10.58 -12.51 -0.23
C ILE A 183 9.66 -12.71 -1.44
N LYS A 184 10.24 -12.69 -2.65
CA LYS A 184 9.50 -12.88 -3.90
C LYS A 184 9.12 -14.35 -4.10
N GLY A 185 7.84 -14.65 -4.34
CA GLY A 185 7.30 -15.99 -4.58
C GLY A 185 7.18 -16.41 -6.05
N GLY A 186 7.72 -15.61 -6.96
CA GLY A 186 7.55 -15.82 -8.41
C GLY A 186 8.24 -17.07 -8.99
N HIS A 187 9.27 -17.60 -8.30
CA HIS A 187 9.96 -18.81 -8.73
C HIS A 187 9.47 -20.02 -7.93
N PRO A 188 9.13 -21.15 -8.58
CA PRO A 188 8.79 -22.38 -7.87
C PRO A 188 9.98 -22.84 -7.03
N LEU A 189 9.71 -23.39 -5.84
CA LEU A 189 10.75 -23.95 -4.95
C LEU A 189 11.38 -25.22 -5.49
N THR A 190 10.78 -25.84 -6.52
CA THR A 190 11.26 -27.09 -7.14
C THR A 190 11.09 -27.03 -8.65
N ASP A 191 12.13 -27.45 -9.39
CA ASP A 191 12.06 -27.73 -10.82
C ASP A 191 11.34 -29.07 -11.12
N ASP A 192 10.36 -29.46 -10.31
CA ASP A 192 9.64 -30.71 -10.48
C ASP A 192 8.64 -30.59 -11.65
N PRO A 193 8.90 -31.25 -12.80
CA PRO A 193 8.01 -31.18 -13.95
C PRO A 193 6.62 -31.77 -13.68
N SER A 194 6.44 -32.57 -12.63
CA SER A 194 5.14 -33.15 -12.26
C SER A 194 4.17 -32.12 -11.70
N LEU A 195 4.68 -30.97 -11.20
CA LEU A 195 3.86 -29.85 -10.71
C LEU A 195 3.40 -28.92 -11.83
N ALA A 196 3.94 -29.05 -13.04
CA ALA A 196 3.55 -28.22 -14.19
C ALA A 196 2.07 -28.41 -14.61
N ASN A 197 1.43 -29.49 -14.21
CA ASN A 197 0.03 -29.83 -14.52
C ASN A 197 -0.94 -29.68 -13.33
N GLN A 198 -0.48 -29.21 -12.17
CA GLN A 198 -1.39 -28.91 -11.08
C GLN A 198 -2.05 -27.53 -11.29
N PRO A 199 -3.30 -27.31 -10.82
CA PRO A 199 -3.94 -26.01 -10.87
C PRO A 199 -2.99 -25.00 -10.24
N ALA A 200 -2.67 -23.94 -10.98
CA ALA A 200 -1.57 -23.00 -10.75
C ALA A 200 -1.43 -22.62 -9.27
N THR A 201 -0.36 -23.09 -8.65
CA THR A 201 -0.01 -22.69 -7.27
C THR A 201 0.08 -21.17 -7.23
N PRO A 202 -0.64 -20.49 -6.32
CA PRO A 202 -0.62 -19.03 -6.27
C PRO A 202 0.80 -18.53 -6.00
N CYS A 203 1.13 -17.38 -6.60
CA CYS A 203 2.38 -16.67 -6.36
C CYS A 203 2.19 -15.78 -5.14
N VAL A 204 2.83 -16.10 -4.03
CA VAL A 204 2.75 -15.34 -2.77
C VAL A 204 4.08 -14.63 -2.52
N ASP A 205 4.08 -13.32 -2.56
CA ASP A 205 5.21 -12.51 -2.09
C ASP A 205 4.96 -12.16 -0.61
N TYR A 206 5.96 -12.41 0.25
CA TYR A 206 5.85 -12.24 1.69
C TYR A 206 6.64 -11.02 2.15
N CYS A 207 6.05 -10.17 2.99
CA CYS A 207 6.68 -9.00 3.57
C CYS A 207 6.79 -9.14 5.09
N LEU A 208 7.98 -8.86 5.62
CA LEU A 208 8.25 -8.60 7.02
C LEU A 208 8.75 -7.16 7.14
N HIS A 209 8.02 -6.30 7.84
CA HIS A 209 8.28 -4.88 7.95
C HIS A 209 8.31 -4.42 9.40
N ARG A 210 9.42 -3.79 9.83
CA ARG A 210 9.51 -3.12 11.13
C ARG A 210 8.89 -1.74 10.99
N LEU A 211 7.88 -1.44 11.80
CA LEU A 211 7.17 -0.17 11.75
C LEU A 211 8.07 1.00 12.14
N THR A 212 7.84 2.11 11.48
CA THR A 212 8.51 3.39 11.75
C THR A 212 7.48 4.44 12.16
N ASP A 213 7.92 5.59 12.67
CA ASP A 213 7.03 6.70 13.02
C ASP A 213 6.12 7.15 11.86
N ALA A 214 6.56 6.94 10.61
CA ALA A 214 5.76 7.24 9.42
C ALA A 214 4.57 6.28 9.22
N ASP A 215 4.63 5.07 9.77
CA ASP A 215 3.62 4.04 9.57
C ASP A 215 2.42 4.19 10.52
N SER A 216 2.66 4.62 11.76
CA SER A 216 1.61 4.90 12.74
C SER A 216 2.11 5.71 13.93
N SER A 217 1.35 6.74 14.34
CA SER A 217 1.64 7.54 15.53
C SER A 217 1.33 6.84 16.86
N LYS A 218 0.74 5.63 16.84
CA LYS A 218 0.25 4.92 18.04
C LYS A 218 0.85 3.54 18.27
N MET A 219 1.52 2.97 17.27
CA MET A 219 2.18 1.67 17.43
C MET A 219 3.56 1.89 18.05
N SER A 220 4.01 0.95 18.90
CA SER A 220 5.34 1.03 19.51
C SER A 220 6.41 0.99 18.42
N GLN A 221 7.41 1.85 18.51
CA GLN A 221 8.65 1.70 17.76
C GLN A 221 9.19 0.30 18.04
N ASP A 222 9.62 -0.44 17.01
CA ASP A 222 10.05 -1.85 17.01
C ASP A 222 8.95 -2.91 16.82
N GLU A 223 7.68 -2.54 16.68
CA GLU A 223 6.67 -3.50 16.27
C GLU A 223 6.88 -3.93 14.81
N THR A 224 6.80 -5.23 14.59
CA THR A 224 7.00 -5.83 13.26
C THR A 224 5.69 -6.42 12.77
N ILE A 225 5.30 -6.04 11.55
CA ILE A 225 4.13 -6.61 10.87
C ILE A 225 4.57 -7.54 9.75
N SER A 226 3.77 -8.59 9.53
CA SER A 226 3.98 -9.52 8.43
C SER A 226 2.69 -9.76 7.65
N TYR A 227 2.82 -9.87 6.33
CA TYR A 227 1.70 -10.16 5.44
C TYR A 227 2.19 -10.70 4.10
N GLY A 228 1.28 -11.36 3.38
CA GLY A 228 1.53 -11.85 2.04
C GLY A 228 0.65 -11.16 1.00
N LEU A 229 1.18 -11.02 -0.20
CA LEU A 229 0.43 -10.60 -1.38
C LEU A 229 0.30 -11.78 -2.34
N ASN A 230 -0.93 -12.27 -2.47
CA ASN A 230 -1.24 -13.47 -3.22
C ASN A 230 -1.86 -13.12 -4.58
N SER A 231 -1.33 -13.68 -5.66
CA SER A 231 -1.84 -13.51 -7.02
C SER A 231 -1.83 -14.84 -7.77
N PRO A 232 -2.73 -15.05 -8.74
CA PRO A 232 -2.60 -16.17 -9.66
C PRO A 232 -1.25 -16.14 -10.36
N ARG A 233 -0.66 -17.31 -10.60
CA ARG A 233 0.53 -17.40 -11.43
C ARG A 233 0.17 -17.11 -12.89
N ILE A 234 0.86 -16.13 -13.48
CA ILE A 234 0.68 -15.76 -14.88
C ILE A 234 1.73 -16.50 -15.71
N ASN A 235 1.28 -17.36 -16.60
CA ASN A 235 2.17 -18.15 -17.48
C ASN A 235 2.48 -17.35 -18.74
N THR A 236 3.68 -16.77 -18.81
CA THR A 236 4.16 -15.98 -19.94
C THR A 236 5.68 -16.16 -20.13
N ASP A 237 6.13 -16.13 -21.39
CA ASP A 237 7.55 -16.10 -21.72
C ASP A 237 8.16 -14.67 -21.64
N PHE A 238 7.33 -13.65 -21.35
CA PHE A 238 7.73 -12.25 -21.26
C PHE A 238 7.91 -11.80 -19.80
N SER A 239 8.86 -12.42 -19.10
CA SER A 239 9.13 -12.15 -17.68
C SER A 239 10.54 -11.61 -17.40
N HIS A 240 11.40 -11.52 -18.42
CA HIS A 240 12.77 -11.04 -18.23
C HIS A 240 12.83 -9.60 -17.76
N GLY A 241 13.51 -9.36 -16.65
CA GLY A 241 13.57 -8.06 -15.98
C GLY A 241 12.41 -7.76 -15.04
N GLY A 242 11.48 -8.72 -14.84
CA GLY A 242 10.36 -8.55 -13.90
C GLY A 242 10.81 -8.28 -12.46
N GLY A 243 11.90 -8.94 -11.98
CA GLY A 243 12.50 -8.66 -10.67
C GLY A 243 13.06 -7.25 -10.56
N CYS A 244 13.83 -6.81 -11.55
CA CYS A 244 14.34 -5.43 -11.62
C CYS A 244 13.19 -4.41 -11.66
N SER A 245 12.15 -4.68 -12.49
CA SER A 245 10.96 -3.84 -12.57
C SER A 245 10.19 -3.78 -11.26
N PHE A 246 10.11 -4.88 -10.50
CA PHE A 246 9.48 -4.90 -9.18
C PHE A 246 10.20 -3.99 -8.18
N ALA A 247 11.51 -4.11 -8.05
CA ALA A 247 12.30 -3.28 -7.14
C ALA A 247 12.28 -1.80 -7.56
N SER A 248 12.28 -1.52 -8.87
CA SER A 248 12.18 -0.15 -9.40
C SER A 248 10.78 0.44 -9.21
N ALA A 249 9.73 -0.37 -9.29
CA ALA A 249 8.38 0.06 -8.96
C ALA A 249 8.24 0.41 -7.47
N LEU A 250 8.82 -0.40 -6.57
CA LEU A 250 8.91 -0.06 -5.14
C LEU A 250 9.61 1.29 -4.91
N ALA A 251 10.73 1.53 -5.60
CA ALA A 251 11.44 2.81 -5.51
C ALA A 251 10.58 3.96 -6.02
N ALA A 252 9.89 3.79 -7.15
CA ALA A 252 9.03 4.80 -7.72
C ALA A 252 7.84 5.14 -6.80
N PHE A 253 7.12 4.14 -6.29
CA PHE A 253 6.00 4.37 -5.37
C PHE A 253 6.48 4.97 -4.04
N SER A 254 7.62 4.54 -3.51
CA SER A 254 8.24 5.16 -2.32
C SER A 254 8.61 6.63 -2.57
N ALA A 255 9.14 6.96 -3.75
CA ALA A 255 9.45 8.34 -4.14
C ALA A 255 8.20 9.21 -4.32
N HIS A 256 7.05 8.62 -4.67
CA HIS A 256 5.75 9.28 -4.65
C HIS A 256 5.17 9.48 -3.23
N GLY A 257 5.84 8.98 -2.18
CA GLY A 257 5.44 9.14 -0.79
C GLY A 257 4.50 8.06 -0.26
N TYR A 258 4.31 6.96 -0.98
CA TYR A 258 3.50 5.82 -0.49
C TYR A 258 4.22 5.10 0.66
N LEU A 259 3.47 4.69 1.67
CA LEU A 259 3.96 3.80 2.72
C LEU A 259 4.38 2.46 2.13
N VAL A 260 5.27 1.74 2.82
CA VAL A 260 5.82 0.45 2.35
C VAL A 260 4.73 -0.53 1.91
N ARG A 261 3.65 -0.66 2.70
CA ARG A 261 2.54 -1.57 2.41
C ARG A 261 1.80 -1.23 1.11
N ASP A 262 1.59 0.06 0.85
CA ASP A 262 0.94 0.53 -0.38
C ASP A 262 1.89 0.42 -1.57
N ALA A 263 3.14 0.84 -1.41
CA ALA A 263 4.17 0.74 -2.44
C ALA A 263 4.37 -0.73 -2.88
N PHE A 264 4.38 -1.68 -1.94
CA PHE A 264 4.48 -3.11 -2.23
C PHE A 264 3.24 -3.63 -2.96
N THR A 265 2.04 -3.26 -2.49
CA THR A 265 0.76 -3.66 -3.12
C THR A 265 0.66 -3.14 -4.56
N LEU A 266 0.97 -1.87 -4.78
CA LEU A 266 1.00 -1.24 -6.10
C LEU A 266 2.08 -1.86 -7.01
N SER A 267 3.27 -2.17 -6.46
CA SER A 267 4.34 -2.84 -7.21
C SER A 267 3.93 -4.24 -7.66
N LYS A 268 3.26 -5.01 -6.79
CA LYS A 268 2.71 -6.32 -7.16
C LYS A 268 1.65 -6.19 -8.26
N ALA A 269 0.75 -5.23 -8.15
CA ALA A 269 -0.26 -4.96 -9.17
C ALA A 269 0.38 -4.55 -10.51
N PHE A 270 1.41 -3.71 -10.48
CA PHE A 270 2.17 -3.32 -11.66
C PHE A 270 2.83 -4.52 -12.36
N ILE A 271 3.44 -5.44 -11.59
CA ILE A 271 4.03 -6.67 -12.15
C ILE A 271 2.97 -7.58 -12.74
N ASN A 272 1.84 -7.80 -12.05
CA ASN A 272 0.74 -8.60 -12.57
C ASN A 272 0.20 -8.03 -13.89
N GLN A 273 0.03 -6.70 -13.96
CA GLN A 273 -0.41 -6.00 -15.16
C GLN A 273 0.56 -6.19 -16.33
N GLY A 274 1.85 -6.01 -16.11
CA GLY A 274 2.86 -6.17 -17.14
C GLY A 274 3.02 -7.61 -17.65
N LEU A 275 2.92 -8.61 -16.75
CA LEU A 275 2.94 -10.02 -17.12
C LEU A 275 1.69 -10.41 -17.93
N THR A 276 0.54 -9.79 -17.64
CA THR A 276 -0.72 -10.05 -18.35
C THR A 276 -0.78 -9.37 -19.71
N ALA A 277 -0.10 -8.23 -19.86
CA ALA A 277 -0.10 -7.46 -21.10
C ALA A 277 0.49 -8.23 -22.28
N ASN A 278 1.37 -9.22 -22.02
CA ASN A 278 2.07 -9.96 -23.06
C ASN A 278 2.12 -11.46 -22.73
N THR A 279 1.13 -12.21 -23.19
CA THR A 279 0.96 -13.65 -22.91
C THR A 279 1.42 -14.57 -24.04
N GLY A 280 2.09 -14.03 -25.06
CA GLY A 280 2.58 -14.80 -26.21
C GLY A 280 3.71 -15.78 -25.81
N LYS A 281 3.96 -16.76 -26.69
CA LYS A 281 5.11 -17.65 -26.60
C LYS A 281 6.23 -17.21 -27.54
N ARG A 282 7.48 -17.38 -27.13
CA ARG A 282 8.68 -17.12 -27.93
C ARG A 282 9.63 -18.30 -27.84
N GLU A 283 10.51 -18.42 -28.84
CA GLU A 283 11.62 -19.39 -28.81
C GLU A 283 12.57 -19.11 -27.64
N TYR A 284 12.75 -17.82 -27.30
CA TYR A 284 13.52 -17.32 -26.16
C TYR A 284 12.67 -16.39 -25.32
N TYR A 285 12.97 -16.29 -24.02
CA TYR A 285 12.20 -15.39 -23.16
C TYR A 285 12.24 -13.94 -23.68
N GLY A 286 11.11 -13.24 -23.51
CA GLY A 286 10.94 -11.84 -23.87
C GLY A 286 11.10 -10.92 -22.67
N ALA A 287 11.39 -9.65 -22.93
CA ALA A 287 11.41 -8.63 -21.90
C ALA A 287 10.04 -8.43 -21.28
N PHE A 288 10.01 -8.17 -19.97
CA PHE A 288 8.82 -7.74 -19.23
C PHE A 288 8.30 -6.42 -19.82
N GLU A 289 6.99 -6.25 -19.86
CA GLU A 289 6.38 -5.04 -20.38
C GLU A 289 6.06 -4.06 -19.24
N GLN A 290 6.75 -2.93 -19.24
CA GLN A 290 6.51 -1.84 -18.31
C GLN A 290 5.30 -1.03 -18.82
N THR A 291 4.13 -1.32 -18.27
CA THR A 291 2.86 -0.66 -18.56
C THR A 291 2.75 0.70 -17.84
N SER A 292 1.55 1.20 -17.68
CA SER A 292 1.27 2.42 -16.90
C SER A 292 0.98 2.09 -15.42
N TRP A 293 0.64 3.11 -14.65
CA TRP A 293 0.12 3.02 -13.28
C TRP A 293 -1.01 1.97 -13.19
N PRO A 294 -0.95 1.03 -12.20
CA PRO A 294 -1.96 -0.03 -12.09
C PRO A 294 -3.28 0.53 -11.56
N THR A 295 -4.37 0.31 -12.31
CA THR A 295 -5.72 0.79 -11.95
C THR A 295 -6.78 -0.29 -12.02
N GLN A 296 -6.50 -1.41 -12.69
CA GLN A 296 -7.48 -2.48 -12.92
C GLN A 296 -7.49 -3.45 -11.73
N THR A 297 -8.64 -3.63 -11.09
CA THR A 297 -8.82 -4.43 -9.87
C THR A 297 -8.29 -5.86 -10.00
N GLN A 298 -8.43 -6.50 -11.18
CA GLN A 298 -7.95 -7.88 -11.41
C GLN A 298 -6.43 -8.03 -11.31
N ASN A 299 -5.67 -6.94 -11.40
CA ASN A 299 -4.21 -6.96 -11.26
C ASN A 299 -3.76 -6.85 -9.80
N PHE A 300 -4.64 -6.40 -8.90
CA PHE A 300 -4.30 -6.26 -7.49
C PHE A 300 -4.29 -7.61 -6.77
N PRO A 301 -3.35 -7.82 -5.85
CA PRO A 301 -3.25 -9.06 -5.10
C PRO A 301 -4.34 -9.19 -4.04
N VAL A 302 -4.61 -10.42 -3.63
CA VAL A 302 -5.33 -10.74 -2.40
C VAL A 302 -4.33 -10.65 -1.24
N ILE A 303 -4.71 -9.95 -0.17
CA ILE A 303 -3.86 -9.78 1.02
C ILE A 303 -4.07 -10.97 1.95
N THR A 304 -2.99 -11.59 2.40
CA THR A 304 -3.00 -12.64 3.42
C THR A 304 -2.28 -12.13 4.67
N SER A 305 -2.95 -12.16 5.81
CA SER A 305 -2.46 -11.69 7.09
C SER A 305 -3.20 -12.43 8.21
N GLU A 306 -2.76 -12.28 9.44
CA GLU A 306 -3.41 -12.90 10.59
C GLU A 306 -4.91 -12.61 10.64
N ILE A 307 -5.32 -11.36 10.39
CA ILE A 307 -6.74 -10.98 10.44
C ILE A 307 -7.54 -11.57 9.28
N THR A 308 -7.00 -11.61 8.06
CA THR A 308 -7.71 -12.20 6.93
C THR A 308 -7.83 -13.71 7.07
N ASP A 309 -6.85 -14.37 7.67
CA ASP A 309 -6.90 -15.82 7.95
C ASP A 309 -7.87 -16.13 9.08
N LYS A 310 -7.87 -15.35 10.18
CA LYS A 310 -8.78 -15.47 11.31
C LYS A 310 -10.25 -15.37 10.88
N TYR A 311 -10.56 -14.44 9.98
CA TYR A 311 -11.93 -14.13 9.56
C TYR A 311 -12.29 -14.62 8.15
N ARG A 312 -11.51 -15.50 7.56
CA ARG A 312 -11.71 -16.04 6.20
C ARG A 312 -13.11 -16.64 5.98
N ALA A 313 -13.67 -17.29 6.99
CA ALA A 313 -14.99 -17.92 6.94
C ALA A 313 -16.11 -17.05 7.53
N LEU A 314 -15.81 -15.81 7.93
CA LEU A 314 -16.83 -14.94 8.51
C LEU A 314 -17.83 -14.52 7.40
N PRO A 315 -19.15 -14.68 7.62
CA PRO A 315 -20.13 -14.17 6.68
C PRO A 315 -20.07 -12.64 6.52
N ALA A 316 -20.46 -12.14 5.37
CA ALA A 316 -20.56 -10.71 5.12
C ALA A 316 -21.40 -9.99 6.16
N PHE A 317 -21.02 -8.78 6.53
CA PHE A 317 -21.82 -7.92 7.38
C PHE A 317 -23.08 -7.46 6.63
N ASN A 318 -24.17 -7.25 7.36
CA ASN A 318 -25.40 -6.76 6.80
C ASN A 318 -25.19 -5.45 6.02
N SER A 319 -25.76 -5.37 4.82
CA SER A 319 -25.69 -4.17 4.00
C SER A 319 -26.42 -3.00 4.66
N LEU A 320 -26.10 -1.78 4.21
CA LEU A 320 -26.80 -0.56 4.65
C LEU A 320 -28.18 -0.39 4.00
N GLY A 321 -28.62 -1.37 3.17
CA GLY A 321 -29.89 -1.30 2.46
C GLY A 321 -29.90 -0.30 1.30
N LEU A 322 -28.72 0.03 0.75
CA LEU A 322 -28.58 0.91 -0.41
C LEU A 322 -28.55 0.07 -1.69
N ASN A 323 -29.40 0.41 -2.65
CA ASN A 323 -29.46 -0.28 -3.94
C ASN A 323 -28.51 0.37 -4.96
N ARG A 324 -27.21 0.03 -4.89
CA ARG A 324 -26.17 0.56 -5.80
C ARG A 324 -26.47 0.27 -7.28
N LYS A 325 -27.24 -0.78 -7.59
CA LYS A 325 -27.58 -1.15 -8.98
C LYS A 325 -28.67 -0.29 -9.60
N GLU A 326 -29.46 0.42 -8.79
CA GLU A 326 -30.58 1.24 -9.23
C GLU A 326 -30.41 2.72 -8.83
N ALA A 327 -29.21 3.15 -8.45
CA ALA A 327 -28.91 4.47 -7.91
C ALA A 327 -29.04 5.60 -8.98
N ASN A 328 -30.25 5.75 -9.50
CA ASN A 328 -30.63 6.91 -10.33
C ASN A 328 -31.40 7.98 -9.54
N THR A 329 -31.57 7.81 -8.22
CA THR A 329 -32.26 8.78 -7.37
C THR A 329 -31.39 9.17 -6.17
N ALA A 330 -31.48 10.42 -5.75
CA ALA A 330 -30.73 10.97 -4.61
C ALA A 330 -31.00 10.22 -3.28
N ASN A 331 -32.07 9.44 -3.18
CA ASN A 331 -32.43 8.66 -2.00
C ASN A 331 -31.63 7.35 -1.83
N ASP A 332 -30.87 6.93 -2.83
CA ASP A 332 -30.11 5.68 -2.80
C ASP A 332 -28.65 5.87 -2.38
N LYS A 333 -28.16 7.11 -2.25
CA LYS A 333 -26.84 7.43 -1.73
C LYS A 333 -26.88 7.56 -0.19
N LEU A 334 -25.77 7.24 0.49
CA LEU A 334 -25.62 7.46 1.95
C LEU A 334 -25.76 8.96 2.32
N GLY A 335 -25.41 9.83 1.40
CA GLY A 335 -25.50 11.27 1.59
C GLY A 335 -24.47 11.85 2.54
N LEU A 336 -24.86 12.85 3.32
CA LEU A 336 -24.01 13.47 4.32
C LEU A 336 -23.86 12.57 5.55
N TYR A 337 -22.62 12.40 6.02
CA TYR A 337 -22.29 11.59 7.19
C TYR A 337 -21.63 12.45 8.30
N PRO A 338 -22.39 13.11 9.19
CA PRO A 338 -21.82 13.80 10.32
C PRO A 338 -21.16 12.86 11.31
N VAL A 339 -19.93 13.22 11.76
CA VAL A 339 -19.24 12.56 12.86
C VAL A 339 -19.19 13.55 14.03
N ILE A 340 -19.82 13.18 15.12
CA ILE A 340 -20.08 14.04 16.29
C ILE A 340 -19.51 13.44 17.57
N ASP A 341 -19.31 14.25 18.60
CA ASP A 341 -18.62 13.86 19.83
C ASP A 341 -19.51 13.83 21.08
N SER A 342 -20.80 14.16 20.98
CA SER A 342 -21.66 14.28 22.15
C SER A 342 -23.15 14.08 21.84
N LEU A 343 -23.92 13.81 22.89
CA LEU A 343 -25.38 13.73 22.81
C LEU A 343 -26.01 15.06 22.39
N TYR A 344 -25.43 16.19 22.78
CA TYR A 344 -25.89 17.52 22.36
C TYR A 344 -25.98 17.64 20.83
N TRP A 345 -24.91 17.18 20.13
CA TRP A 345 -24.93 17.20 18.68
C TRP A 345 -25.91 16.18 18.10
N LEU A 346 -26.04 15.02 18.75
CA LEU A 346 -26.99 14.00 18.30
C LEU A 346 -28.42 14.50 18.35
N GLU A 347 -28.85 15.10 19.49
CA GLU A 347 -30.16 15.70 19.67
C GLU A 347 -30.47 16.81 18.65
N ARG A 348 -29.45 17.60 18.33
CA ARG A 348 -29.57 18.72 17.40
C ARG A 348 -29.66 18.29 15.93
N LEU A 349 -28.95 17.24 15.52
CA LEU A 349 -28.84 16.85 14.13
C LEU A 349 -29.85 15.78 13.69
N LEU A 350 -30.32 14.90 14.58
CA LEU A 350 -31.31 13.87 14.24
C LEU A 350 -32.58 14.41 13.58
N PRO A 351 -33.16 15.56 14.00
CA PRO A 351 -34.37 16.13 13.37
C PRO A 351 -34.15 16.52 11.89
N LEU A 352 -32.90 16.63 11.42
CA LEU A 352 -32.57 17.03 10.05
C LEU A 352 -32.67 15.89 9.04
N LYS A 353 -33.16 14.70 9.45
CA LYS A 353 -33.41 13.52 8.60
C LYS A 353 -32.18 13.04 7.85
N LEU A 354 -31.08 12.94 8.55
CA LEU A 354 -29.83 12.38 8.03
C LEU A 354 -29.95 10.85 7.81
N ASN A 355 -29.40 10.33 6.74
CA ASN A 355 -29.40 8.88 6.48
C ASN A 355 -28.46 8.11 7.42
N ILE A 356 -27.38 8.76 7.87
CA ILE A 356 -26.33 8.17 8.69
C ILE A 356 -25.69 9.23 9.59
N ILE A 357 -25.31 8.84 10.81
CA ILE A 357 -24.57 9.66 11.77
C ILE A 357 -23.64 8.78 12.60
N GLN A 358 -22.49 9.32 13.01
CA GLN A 358 -21.54 8.60 13.88
C GLN A 358 -21.31 9.36 15.18
N LEU A 359 -21.45 8.64 16.30
CA LEU A 359 -21.05 9.13 17.61
C LEU A 359 -19.64 8.67 17.95
N ARG A 360 -18.69 9.61 17.99
CA ARG A 360 -17.27 9.41 18.27
C ARG A 360 -16.85 10.16 19.54
N VAL A 361 -17.11 9.58 20.69
CA VAL A 361 -16.75 10.12 22.00
C VAL A 361 -15.31 9.73 22.35
N LYS A 362 -14.52 10.67 22.86
CA LYS A 362 -13.16 10.44 23.34
C LYS A 362 -12.99 10.99 24.77
N ASN A 363 -11.96 10.52 25.47
CA ASN A 363 -11.55 11.03 26.78
C ASN A 363 -12.67 10.93 27.85
N LYS A 364 -13.41 9.81 27.86
CA LYS A 364 -14.43 9.48 28.85
C LYS A 364 -14.10 8.17 29.58
N THR A 365 -14.56 8.05 30.81
CA THR A 365 -14.48 6.79 31.58
C THR A 365 -15.42 5.73 30.98
N ALA A 366 -15.16 4.46 31.29
CA ALA A 366 -16.01 3.35 30.84
C ALA A 366 -17.49 3.51 31.30
N GLN A 367 -17.70 4.03 32.51
CA GLN A 367 -19.05 4.28 33.04
C GLN A 367 -19.77 5.42 32.30
N GLU A 368 -19.07 6.53 32.03
CA GLU A 368 -19.64 7.63 31.24
C GLU A 368 -19.98 7.18 29.81
N LEU A 369 -19.09 6.40 29.18
CA LEU A 369 -19.32 5.86 27.83
C LEU A 369 -20.54 4.95 27.79
N ASP A 370 -20.71 4.07 28.77
CA ASP A 370 -21.87 3.18 28.86
C ASP A 370 -23.18 3.99 28.92
N VAL A 371 -23.22 5.05 29.73
CA VAL A 371 -24.40 5.93 29.84
C VAL A 371 -24.66 6.71 28.54
N ILE A 372 -23.61 7.30 27.97
CA ILE A 372 -23.71 8.11 26.74
C ILE A 372 -24.22 7.25 25.58
N ILE A 373 -23.61 6.07 25.38
CA ILE A 373 -23.99 5.19 24.26
C ILE A 373 -25.40 4.66 24.44
N LYS A 374 -25.79 4.28 25.66
CA LYS A 374 -27.18 3.90 25.97
C LYS A 374 -28.16 5.01 25.60
N GLN A 375 -27.92 6.23 26.05
CA GLN A 375 -28.79 7.39 25.76
C GLN A 375 -28.85 7.70 24.26
N ALA A 376 -27.70 7.60 23.57
CA ALA A 376 -27.64 7.81 22.12
C ALA A 376 -28.51 6.80 21.36
N VAL A 377 -28.43 5.53 21.72
CA VAL A 377 -29.23 4.47 21.09
C VAL A 377 -30.71 4.65 21.37
N GLU A 378 -31.10 4.97 22.63
CA GLU A 378 -32.49 5.24 22.97
C GLU A 378 -33.05 6.47 22.24
N LEU A 379 -32.26 7.53 22.12
CA LEU A 379 -32.67 8.74 21.39
C LEU A 379 -32.86 8.41 19.89
N ASN A 380 -31.97 7.65 19.30
CA ASN A 380 -32.03 7.29 17.87
C ASN A 380 -33.25 6.43 17.53
N LYS A 381 -33.86 5.72 18.47
CA LYS A 381 -35.12 4.97 18.25
C LYS A 381 -36.28 5.84 17.81
N GLN A 382 -36.24 7.13 18.11
CA GLN A 382 -37.24 8.10 17.65
C GLN A 382 -37.04 8.54 16.20
N TYR A 383 -35.89 8.18 15.61
CA TYR A 383 -35.46 8.52 14.25
C TYR A 383 -34.99 7.26 13.52
N PRO A 384 -35.87 6.28 13.26
CA PRO A 384 -35.50 4.96 12.75
C PRO A 384 -34.91 4.96 11.33
N GLU A 385 -35.09 6.05 10.59
CA GLU A 385 -34.48 6.29 9.28
C GLU A 385 -32.99 6.62 9.35
N THR A 386 -32.51 7.15 10.51
CA THR A 386 -31.10 7.53 10.70
C THR A 386 -30.28 6.35 11.24
N ARG A 387 -29.26 5.95 10.51
CA ARG A 387 -28.32 4.88 10.87
C ARG A 387 -27.27 5.39 11.84
N LEU A 388 -27.43 5.12 13.15
CA LEU A 388 -26.45 5.51 14.17
C LEU A 388 -25.31 4.50 14.27
N PHE A 389 -24.09 4.94 13.98
CA PHE A 389 -22.86 4.19 14.21
C PHE A 389 -22.12 4.66 15.47
N ILE A 390 -21.67 3.71 16.30
CA ILE A 390 -20.83 3.98 17.47
C ILE A 390 -19.37 3.77 17.06
N ASN A 391 -18.49 4.73 17.33
CA ASN A 391 -17.08 4.63 16.99
C ASN A 391 -16.32 3.85 18.06
N ASP A 392 -15.50 2.86 17.69
CA ASP A 392 -14.59 2.01 18.47
C ASP A 392 -15.27 1.08 19.51
N TYR A 393 -16.23 1.55 20.28
CA TYR A 393 -16.79 0.84 21.44
C TYR A 393 -17.80 -0.25 21.08
N TRP A 394 -17.34 -1.27 20.34
CA TRP A 394 -18.18 -2.33 19.79
C TRP A 394 -18.93 -3.16 20.86
N GLN A 395 -18.30 -3.42 22.04
CA GLN A 395 -18.96 -4.15 23.14
C GLN A 395 -20.18 -3.37 23.66
N LEU A 396 -20.04 -2.05 23.81
CA LEU A 396 -21.16 -1.18 24.24
C LEU A 396 -22.21 -1.04 23.14
N ALA A 397 -21.79 -1.00 21.86
CA ALA A 397 -22.71 -1.01 20.73
C ALA A 397 -23.57 -2.28 20.72
N ILE A 398 -22.98 -3.46 20.96
CA ILE A 398 -23.70 -4.73 21.12
C ILE A 398 -24.64 -4.66 22.34
N LYS A 399 -24.12 -4.28 23.51
CA LYS A 399 -24.86 -4.24 24.78
C LYS A 399 -26.14 -3.41 24.70
N HIS A 400 -26.11 -2.28 24.00
CA HIS A 400 -27.23 -1.35 23.90
C HIS A 400 -28.03 -1.50 22.61
N GLY A 401 -27.65 -2.40 21.70
CA GLY A 401 -28.37 -2.66 20.45
C GLY A 401 -28.28 -1.52 19.45
N ALA A 402 -27.08 -0.94 19.26
CA ALA A 402 -26.85 0.08 18.25
C ALA A 402 -27.10 -0.45 16.83
N TYR A 403 -27.26 0.43 15.85
CA TYR A 403 -27.43 0.04 14.45
C TYR A 403 -26.13 -0.57 13.87
N GLY A 404 -24.97 0.02 14.23
CA GLY A 404 -23.69 -0.45 13.78
C GLY A 404 -22.52 0.13 14.58
N VAL A 405 -21.32 -0.34 14.23
CA VAL A 405 -20.06 0.13 14.81
C VAL A 405 -19.09 0.52 13.69
N HIS A 406 -18.33 1.57 13.91
CA HIS A 406 -17.22 1.99 13.04
C HIS A 406 -15.89 1.76 13.75
N ILE A 407 -14.93 1.09 13.08
CA ILE A 407 -13.65 0.68 13.65
C ILE A 407 -12.51 1.24 12.80
N GLY A 408 -11.50 1.79 13.48
CA GLY A 408 -10.22 2.17 12.88
C GLY A 408 -9.29 0.96 12.69
N GLN A 409 -8.23 1.13 11.91
CA GLN A 409 -7.24 0.05 11.69
C GLN A 409 -6.57 -0.41 12.98
N GLU A 410 -6.34 0.51 13.91
CA GLU A 410 -5.71 0.24 15.21
C GLU A 410 -6.57 -0.70 16.07
N ASP A 411 -7.90 -0.54 16.00
CA ASP A 411 -8.84 -1.34 16.79
C ASP A 411 -9.25 -2.63 16.06
N LEU A 412 -8.99 -2.73 14.76
CA LEU A 412 -9.38 -3.87 13.93
C LEU A 412 -8.74 -5.19 14.39
N MET A 413 -7.49 -5.13 14.86
CA MET A 413 -6.77 -6.32 15.35
C MET A 413 -7.28 -6.81 16.70
N THR A 414 -7.84 -5.93 17.53
CA THR A 414 -8.32 -6.24 18.88
C THR A 414 -9.83 -6.50 18.95
N ALA A 415 -10.58 -6.03 17.95
CA ALA A 415 -12.03 -6.25 17.87
C ALA A 415 -12.37 -7.71 17.55
N ASP A 416 -13.44 -8.20 18.17
CA ASP A 416 -14.02 -9.49 17.79
C ASP A 416 -15.09 -9.31 16.74
N LEU A 417 -14.68 -9.41 15.47
CA LEU A 417 -15.58 -9.25 14.33
C LEU A 417 -16.68 -10.32 14.28
N ALA A 418 -16.41 -11.52 14.82
CA ALA A 418 -17.41 -12.57 14.86
C ALA A 418 -18.54 -12.21 15.84
N GLN A 419 -18.23 -11.68 17.02
CA GLN A 419 -19.25 -11.20 17.97
C GLN A 419 -20.06 -10.03 17.39
N ILE A 420 -19.41 -9.08 16.71
CA ILE A 420 -20.10 -7.96 16.07
C ILE A 420 -21.09 -8.46 15.01
N GLN A 421 -20.66 -9.41 14.17
CA GLN A 421 -21.47 -9.99 13.11
C GLN A 421 -22.64 -10.80 13.68
N GLN A 422 -22.40 -11.65 14.69
CA GLN A 422 -23.44 -12.44 15.38
C GLN A 422 -24.51 -11.55 16.05
N ALA A 423 -24.12 -10.41 16.58
CA ALA A 423 -25.04 -9.43 17.14
C ALA A 423 -25.88 -8.70 16.07
N GLY A 424 -25.63 -8.94 14.78
CA GLY A 424 -26.36 -8.34 13.67
C GLY A 424 -26.01 -6.87 13.41
N LEU A 425 -24.94 -6.35 14.04
CA LEU A 425 -24.48 -4.97 13.83
C LEU A 425 -23.87 -4.82 12.43
N ARG A 426 -24.06 -3.62 11.85
CA ARG A 426 -23.32 -3.21 10.66
C ARG A 426 -21.93 -2.76 11.05
N LEU A 427 -20.95 -3.02 10.16
CA LEU A 427 -19.56 -2.68 10.37
C LEU A 427 -19.08 -1.65 9.35
N GLY A 428 -18.54 -0.52 9.82
CA GLY A 428 -17.75 0.41 9.03
C GLY A 428 -16.27 0.28 9.37
N ILE A 429 -15.39 0.35 8.38
CA ILE A 429 -13.94 0.26 8.59
C ILE A 429 -13.24 1.47 7.94
N SER A 430 -12.42 2.18 8.71
CA SER A 430 -11.51 3.23 8.19
C SER A 430 -10.32 2.62 7.45
N THR A 431 -9.90 3.25 6.35
CA THR A 431 -8.75 2.83 5.55
C THR A 431 -7.90 4.02 5.10
N HIS A 432 -6.57 3.79 4.98
CA HIS A 432 -5.59 4.79 4.62
C HIS A 432 -4.67 4.18 3.52
N GLY A 433 -5.06 4.32 2.26
CA GLY A 433 -4.34 3.75 1.13
C GLY A 433 -4.88 2.41 0.62
N CYS A 434 -4.28 1.93 -0.48
CA CYS A 434 -4.80 0.77 -1.21
C CYS A 434 -4.65 -0.55 -0.44
N TYR A 435 -3.58 -0.72 0.34
CA TYR A 435 -3.38 -1.93 1.14
C TYR A 435 -4.50 -2.13 2.16
N GLU A 436 -4.73 -1.13 3.02
CA GLU A 436 -5.79 -1.23 4.03
C GLU A 436 -7.18 -1.34 3.41
N PHE A 437 -7.40 -0.66 2.27
CA PHE A 437 -8.65 -0.75 1.54
C PHE A 437 -8.94 -2.17 1.05
N LEU A 438 -7.97 -2.80 0.39
CA LEU A 438 -8.09 -4.17 -0.10
C LEU A 438 -8.23 -5.19 1.04
N LEU A 439 -7.47 -5.02 2.12
CA LEU A 439 -7.56 -5.86 3.31
C LEU A 439 -8.96 -5.76 3.93
N ALA A 440 -9.43 -4.55 4.19
CA ALA A 440 -10.74 -4.31 4.80
C ALA A 440 -11.89 -4.79 3.91
N GLN A 441 -11.76 -4.66 2.59
CA GLN A 441 -12.75 -5.16 1.63
C GLN A 441 -12.93 -6.69 1.71
N GLN A 442 -11.87 -7.45 1.99
CA GLN A 442 -11.92 -8.91 2.18
C GLN A 442 -12.73 -9.33 3.42
N LEU A 443 -12.83 -8.45 4.43
CA LEU A 443 -13.65 -8.67 5.63
C LEU A 443 -15.15 -8.42 5.38
N GLN A 444 -15.52 -7.99 4.18
CA GLN A 444 -16.90 -7.73 3.71
C GLN A 444 -17.71 -6.85 4.70
N PRO A 445 -17.22 -5.66 5.08
CA PRO A 445 -17.93 -4.75 5.97
C PRO A 445 -19.18 -4.15 5.29
N SER A 446 -20.01 -3.45 6.06
CA SER A 446 -21.19 -2.74 5.55
C SER A 446 -20.82 -1.50 4.75
N TYR A 447 -19.71 -0.84 5.05
CA TYR A 447 -19.09 0.24 4.28
C TYR A 447 -17.62 0.39 4.60
N LEU A 448 -16.88 1.04 3.71
CA LEU A 448 -15.48 1.44 3.88
C LEU A 448 -15.36 2.96 3.94
N ALA A 449 -14.47 3.48 4.78
CA ALA A 449 -14.16 4.90 4.80
C ALA A 449 -12.70 5.13 4.38
N ILE A 450 -12.48 6.05 3.43
CA ILE A 450 -11.16 6.46 2.96
C ILE A 450 -10.84 7.83 3.53
N GLY A 451 -9.71 7.96 4.24
CA GLY A 451 -9.24 9.23 4.82
C GLY A 451 -7.81 9.17 5.34
N ALA A 452 -7.23 10.32 5.70
CA ALA A 452 -7.80 11.65 5.52
C ALA A 452 -7.58 12.15 4.09
N ILE A 453 -8.63 12.70 3.47
CA ILE A 453 -8.50 13.24 2.10
C ILE A 453 -7.69 14.54 2.11
N PHE A 454 -7.92 15.41 3.10
CA PHE A 454 -7.19 16.66 3.30
C PHE A 454 -6.65 16.75 4.73
N PRO A 455 -5.66 17.61 4.99
CA PRO A 455 -5.18 17.87 6.35
C PRO A 455 -6.31 18.20 7.31
N THR A 456 -6.29 17.59 8.49
CA THR A 456 -7.32 17.72 9.53
C THR A 456 -6.69 17.93 10.90
N LYS A 457 -7.41 18.62 11.80
CA LYS A 457 -7.01 18.79 13.20
C LYS A 457 -7.59 17.71 14.14
N THR A 458 -8.52 16.91 13.64
CA THR A 458 -9.30 15.97 14.47
C THR A 458 -8.53 14.69 14.81
N LYS A 459 -7.57 14.30 13.97
CA LYS A 459 -6.65 13.17 14.15
C LYS A 459 -5.32 13.55 13.49
N ASP A 460 -4.20 13.20 14.12
CA ASP A 460 -2.90 13.32 13.46
C ASP A 460 -2.84 12.31 12.31
N MET A 461 -2.70 12.84 11.10
CA MET A 461 -2.65 12.07 9.84
C MET A 461 -1.38 12.43 9.05
N THR A 462 -0.33 12.90 9.74
CA THR A 462 0.95 13.23 9.11
C THR A 462 1.48 12.03 8.33
N GLY A 463 1.77 12.21 7.05
CA GLY A 463 2.24 11.16 6.14
C GLY A 463 1.13 10.25 5.57
N GLN A 464 -0.14 10.42 5.97
CA GLN A 464 -1.27 9.58 5.51
C GLN A 464 -2.39 10.37 4.81
N ILE A 465 -2.07 11.57 4.31
CA ILE A 465 -3.04 12.37 3.54
C ILE A 465 -3.20 11.76 2.16
N GLN A 466 -4.44 11.36 1.83
CA GLN A 466 -4.74 10.65 0.59
C GLN A 466 -4.84 11.57 -0.62
N GLY A 467 -5.47 12.72 -0.48
CA GLY A 467 -5.77 13.61 -1.60
C GLY A 467 -6.84 13.06 -2.56
N ILE A 468 -7.27 13.90 -3.49
CA ILE A 468 -8.30 13.53 -4.49
C ILE A 468 -7.80 12.45 -5.44
N LYS A 469 -6.52 12.51 -5.87
CA LYS A 469 -5.95 11.55 -6.79
C LYS A 469 -6.00 10.12 -6.21
N ASN A 470 -5.48 9.93 -5.01
CA ASN A 470 -5.46 8.61 -4.38
C ASN A 470 -6.88 8.12 -4.03
N LEU A 471 -7.79 9.03 -3.63
CA LEU A 471 -9.21 8.68 -3.48
C LEU A 471 -9.78 8.12 -4.79
N THR A 472 -9.57 8.81 -5.91
CA THR A 472 -10.07 8.38 -7.24
C THR A 472 -9.50 7.02 -7.64
N GLU A 473 -8.19 6.80 -7.44
CA GLU A 473 -7.52 5.53 -7.74
C GLU A 473 -8.02 4.39 -6.86
N THR A 474 -8.18 4.64 -5.56
CA THR A 474 -8.68 3.64 -4.60
C THR A 474 -10.15 3.28 -4.85
N LEU A 475 -10.98 4.24 -5.25
CA LEU A 475 -12.38 3.98 -5.61
C LEU A 475 -12.53 3.02 -6.79
N GLN A 476 -11.55 2.96 -7.71
CA GLN A 476 -11.55 1.98 -8.80
C GLN A 476 -11.39 0.53 -8.30
N LEU A 477 -10.84 0.34 -7.09
CA LEU A 477 -10.72 -0.97 -6.44
C LEU A 477 -11.98 -1.38 -5.69
N ALA A 478 -12.93 -0.47 -5.51
CA ALA A 478 -14.17 -0.73 -4.78
C ALA A 478 -15.06 -1.72 -5.54
N THR A 479 -15.61 -2.67 -4.81
CA THR A 479 -16.61 -3.62 -5.32
C THR A 479 -18.03 -3.08 -5.08
N HIS A 480 -18.90 -3.90 -4.50
CA HIS A 480 -20.28 -3.53 -4.16
C HIS A 480 -20.42 -2.83 -2.78
N ILE A 481 -19.32 -2.72 -2.03
CA ILE A 481 -19.31 -2.12 -0.69
C ILE A 481 -19.32 -0.59 -0.83
N PRO A 482 -20.25 0.13 -0.18
CA PRO A 482 -20.28 1.60 -0.20
C PRO A 482 -19.01 2.21 0.37
N VAL A 483 -18.58 3.34 -0.20
CA VAL A 483 -17.37 4.05 0.20
C VAL A 483 -17.69 5.46 0.69
N VAL A 484 -17.14 5.82 1.83
CA VAL A 484 -17.24 7.14 2.47
C VAL A 484 -15.89 7.85 2.40
N ALA A 485 -15.84 9.08 1.93
CA ALA A 485 -14.64 9.92 2.02
C ALA A 485 -14.67 10.77 3.29
N ILE A 486 -13.53 10.83 4.04
CA ILE A 486 -13.45 11.58 5.29
C ILE A 486 -12.12 12.33 5.43
N GLY A 487 -12.11 13.40 6.21
CA GLY A 487 -10.91 14.13 6.63
C GLY A 487 -10.73 15.46 5.91
N GLY A 488 -10.85 16.54 6.67
CA GLY A 488 -10.65 17.91 6.21
C GLY A 488 -11.62 18.40 5.13
N ILE A 489 -12.78 17.75 4.96
CA ILE A 489 -13.80 18.12 3.98
C ILE A 489 -14.64 19.27 4.53
N ASN A 490 -14.74 20.34 3.75
CA ASN A 490 -15.64 21.48 3.95
C ASN A 490 -16.47 21.70 2.68
N HIS A 491 -17.38 22.68 2.66
CA HIS A 491 -18.28 22.92 1.52
C HIS A 491 -17.54 23.12 0.19
N GLN A 492 -16.43 23.88 0.21
CA GLN A 492 -15.63 24.13 -1.00
C GLN A 492 -14.97 22.85 -1.53
N ARG A 493 -14.39 22.04 -0.64
CA ARG A 493 -13.70 20.79 -0.98
C ARG A 493 -14.67 19.65 -1.31
N ALA A 494 -15.89 19.71 -0.79
CA ALA A 494 -16.92 18.70 -1.03
C ALA A 494 -17.21 18.50 -2.51
N VAL A 495 -17.19 19.57 -3.31
CA VAL A 495 -17.45 19.53 -4.76
C VAL A 495 -16.47 18.58 -5.46
N ASP A 496 -15.16 18.76 -5.21
CA ASP A 496 -14.12 17.91 -5.82
C ASP A 496 -14.19 16.45 -5.31
N VAL A 497 -14.52 16.26 -4.03
CA VAL A 497 -14.67 14.91 -3.44
C VAL A 497 -15.88 14.19 -4.04
N LEU A 498 -17.02 14.85 -4.16
CA LEU A 498 -18.24 14.27 -4.75
C LEU A 498 -18.05 13.93 -6.23
N ALA A 499 -17.30 14.77 -6.96
CA ALA A 499 -16.96 14.52 -8.36
C ALA A 499 -16.15 13.22 -8.59
N THR A 500 -15.54 12.63 -7.56
CA THR A 500 -14.88 11.31 -7.64
C THR A 500 -15.86 10.13 -7.74
N GLY A 501 -17.16 10.36 -7.48
CA GLY A 501 -18.18 9.32 -7.46
C GLY A 501 -18.26 8.54 -6.14
N VAL A 502 -17.71 9.07 -5.05
CA VAL A 502 -17.84 8.47 -3.72
C VAL A 502 -19.30 8.44 -3.25
N ASP A 503 -19.69 7.39 -2.51
CA ASP A 503 -21.10 7.20 -2.09
C ASP A 503 -21.54 8.16 -0.96
N SER A 504 -20.58 8.70 -0.19
CA SER A 504 -20.85 9.59 0.95
C SER A 504 -19.63 10.42 1.33
N ILE A 505 -19.87 11.57 1.91
CA ILE A 505 -18.84 12.41 2.53
C ILE A 505 -19.08 12.52 4.04
N ALA A 506 -18.05 12.22 4.84
CA ALA A 506 -18.12 12.37 6.29
C ALA A 506 -17.42 13.66 6.72
N VAL A 507 -18.08 14.42 7.59
CA VAL A 507 -17.63 15.72 8.07
C VAL A 507 -17.72 15.83 9.59
N VAL A 508 -16.82 16.61 10.19
CA VAL A 508 -16.79 16.91 11.63
C VAL A 508 -16.91 18.43 11.81
N THR A 509 -15.78 19.13 11.76
CA THR A 509 -15.67 20.57 12.09
C THR A 509 -16.46 21.46 11.16
N ALA A 510 -16.68 21.08 9.91
CA ALA A 510 -17.50 21.84 8.98
C ALA A 510 -18.98 21.95 9.40
N ILE A 511 -19.44 21.12 10.37
CA ILE A 511 -20.74 21.21 11.01
C ILE A 511 -20.59 21.74 12.44
N THR A 512 -19.73 21.12 13.26
CA THR A 512 -19.66 21.40 14.69
C THR A 512 -19.02 22.76 15.03
N GLU A 513 -18.23 23.34 14.12
CA GLU A 513 -17.62 24.67 14.27
C GLU A 513 -18.29 25.74 13.36
N ALA A 514 -19.38 25.39 12.66
CA ALA A 514 -20.13 26.35 11.85
C ALA A 514 -20.90 27.34 12.74
N GLU A 515 -21.07 28.59 12.28
CA GLU A 515 -21.90 29.58 12.94
C GLU A 515 -23.35 29.08 13.06
N ASN A 516 -23.86 28.46 12.01
CA ASN A 516 -25.15 27.79 11.98
C ASN A 516 -24.98 26.36 11.46
N PRO A 517 -24.91 25.36 12.34
CA PRO A 517 -24.71 23.95 11.94
C PRO A 517 -25.84 23.37 11.07
N GLU A 518 -27.10 23.79 11.29
CA GLU A 518 -28.26 23.35 10.50
C GLU A 518 -28.16 23.84 9.06
N ASP A 519 -27.78 25.11 8.84
CA ASP A 519 -27.58 25.67 7.51
C ASP A 519 -26.40 24.99 6.81
N SER A 520 -25.34 24.64 7.57
CA SER A 520 -24.23 23.87 7.06
C SER A 520 -24.67 22.50 6.52
N VAL A 521 -25.51 21.78 7.25
CA VAL A 521 -26.11 20.50 6.82
C VAL A 521 -26.95 20.68 5.57
N VAL A 522 -27.79 21.70 5.50
CA VAL A 522 -28.62 22.00 4.32
C VAL A 522 -27.76 22.24 3.10
N LEU A 523 -26.68 23.02 3.23
CA LEU A 523 -25.77 23.32 2.13
C LEU A 523 -25.03 22.06 1.65
N PHE A 524 -24.56 21.18 2.54
CA PHE A 524 -23.97 19.90 2.13
C PHE A 524 -24.97 19.02 1.38
N ASN A 525 -26.23 18.94 1.86
CA ASN A 525 -27.26 18.15 1.19
C ASN A 525 -27.58 18.69 -0.22
N GLN A 526 -27.54 20.02 -0.43
CA GLN A 526 -27.67 20.63 -1.75
C GLN A 526 -26.52 20.22 -2.68
N LEU A 527 -25.27 20.33 -2.21
CA LEU A 527 -24.09 19.92 -2.99
C LEU A 527 -24.14 18.42 -3.36
N ILE A 528 -24.62 17.56 -2.47
CA ILE A 528 -24.77 16.12 -2.71
C ILE A 528 -25.90 15.84 -3.73
N ALA A 529 -26.97 16.61 -3.69
CA ALA A 529 -28.08 16.44 -4.63
C ALA A 529 -27.73 16.92 -6.06
N GLU A 530 -26.80 17.86 -6.18
CA GLU A 530 -26.32 18.43 -7.45
C GLU A 530 -25.19 17.58 -8.09
N SER A 531 -24.57 16.65 -7.35
CA SER A 531 -23.49 15.77 -7.77
C SER A 531 -24.00 14.43 -8.32
#